data_2050fdcd99df4726852718b818ce2e43
#
_entry.id   2050fdcd99df4726852718b818ce2e43
#
_cell.length_a   1.000
_cell.length_b   1.000
_cell.length_c   1.000
_cell.angle_alpha   90.00
_cell.angle_beta   90.00
_cell.angle_gamma   90.00
#
_symmetry.space_group_name_H-M   'P 1'
#
loop_
_entity.id
_entity.type
_entity.pdbx_description
1 polymer ?
#
loop_
_entity_poly.entity_id
_entity_poly.type
_entity_poly.pdbx_seq_one_letter_code
_entity_poly.pdbx_strand_id
1 'polypeptide(L)'
;GTYPVTPVTEKTLFQVFAEKIARSGERYGVTIPWFILTSEINNDATVAAFEAADFFGLSRESVHFIVQGLVPAVDYEGKILLTEKGKIAMTPDGHGGSLRALVRSGAVDVMKAQGIDIVSYFQVDNPIVQCIDPAFIGFHVLGQSELSSKMVPKAYALEKVGHFCLQNGSTLVVEYSDMPVEMQEETKVDGGIRFNCLLYTSPSPR
;
A
#
# COMPACT_ATOMS: atom_id res chain seq x y z
N GLY A 1 13.12 -0.73 2.97
CA GLY A 1 12.86 0.42 3.83
C GLY A 1 14.10 0.92 4.56
N THR A 2 15.07 0.06 4.85
CA THR A 2 16.30 0.36 5.64
C THR A 2 17.48 0.87 4.81
N TYR A 3 17.42 0.79 3.49
CA TYR A 3 18.49 1.29 2.62
C TYR A 3 18.40 2.83 2.49
N PRO A 4 19.54 3.58 2.57
CA PRO A 4 19.56 5.02 2.34
C PRO A 4 19.20 5.36 0.89
N VAL A 5 18.20 6.21 0.70
CA VAL A 5 17.66 6.55 -0.64
C VAL A 5 17.76 8.03 -0.98
N THR A 6 17.97 8.89 0.02
CA THR A 6 18.10 10.32 -0.24
C THR A 6 19.58 10.69 -0.53
N PRO A 7 19.87 11.32 -1.68
CA PRO A 7 21.28 11.48 -2.13
C PRO A 7 22.09 12.47 -1.29
N VAL A 8 21.44 13.37 -0.55
CA VAL A 8 22.12 14.42 0.24
C VAL A 8 22.09 14.11 1.73
N THR A 9 20.97 13.61 2.23
CA THR A 9 20.76 13.40 3.67
C THR A 9 20.94 11.95 4.09
N GLU A 10 21.16 11.05 3.14
CA GLU A 10 21.37 9.60 3.34
C GLU A 10 20.31 8.92 4.20
N LYS A 11 19.07 9.46 4.18
CA LYS A 11 17.95 8.94 4.94
C LYS A 11 17.39 7.68 4.30
N THR A 12 16.95 6.76 5.15
CA THR A 12 16.20 5.57 4.74
C THR A 12 14.75 5.93 4.40
N LEU A 13 14.04 5.07 3.67
CA LEU A 13 12.60 5.27 3.41
C LEU A 13 11.79 5.32 4.70
N PHE A 14 12.10 4.47 5.67
CA PHE A 14 11.40 4.49 6.96
C PHE A 14 11.59 5.82 7.67
N GLN A 15 12.80 6.37 7.67
CA GLN A 15 13.06 7.69 8.26
C GLN A 15 12.29 8.79 7.54
N VAL A 16 12.26 8.77 6.19
CA VAL A 16 11.51 9.76 5.39
C VAL A 16 10.02 9.74 5.74
N PHE A 17 9.43 8.55 5.86
CA PHE A 17 8.01 8.42 6.23
C PHE A 17 7.75 8.82 7.69
N ALA A 18 8.61 8.40 8.62
CA ALA A 18 8.50 8.79 10.02
C ALA A 18 8.49 10.31 10.19
N GLU A 19 9.42 11.01 9.52
CA GLU A 19 9.48 12.47 9.54
C GLU A 19 8.23 13.14 8.93
N LYS A 20 7.66 12.57 7.85
CA LYS A 20 6.41 13.07 7.26
C LYS A 20 5.23 12.91 8.23
N ILE A 21 5.14 11.77 8.91
CA ILE A 21 4.10 11.48 9.89
C ILE A 21 4.25 12.40 11.10
N ALA A 22 5.47 12.52 11.65
CA ALA A 22 5.77 13.40 12.77
C ALA A 22 5.37 14.85 12.48
N ARG A 23 5.78 15.40 11.32
CA ARG A 23 5.43 16.77 10.90
C ARG A 23 3.93 16.97 10.73
N SER A 24 3.21 15.94 10.25
CA SER A 24 1.75 16.01 10.17
C SER A 24 1.13 16.02 11.56
N GLY A 25 1.62 15.18 12.47
CA GLY A 25 1.21 15.16 13.87
C GLY A 25 1.41 16.52 14.56
N GLU A 26 2.61 17.10 14.43
CA GLU A 26 2.94 18.43 14.95
C GLU A 26 2.00 19.52 14.39
N ARG A 27 1.78 19.50 13.07
CA ARG A 27 0.93 20.49 12.39
C ARG A 27 -0.51 20.49 12.90
N TYR A 28 -1.05 19.34 13.22
CA TYR A 28 -2.45 19.16 13.64
C TYR A 28 -2.61 18.97 15.16
N GLY A 29 -1.51 18.94 15.91
CA GLY A 29 -1.51 18.77 17.37
C GLY A 29 -2.01 17.39 17.82
N VAL A 30 -1.75 16.35 17.02
CA VAL A 30 -2.20 14.98 17.28
C VAL A 30 -1.08 13.96 17.07
N THR A 31 -1.14 12.85 17.78
CA THR A 31 -0.30 11.69 17.46
C THR A 31 -0.97 10.87 16.37
N ILE A 32 -0.25 10.61 15.28
CA ILE A 32 -0.75 9.81 14.16
C ILE A 32 -0.14 8.41 14.28
N PRO A 33 -0.93 7.37 14.57
CA PRO A 33 -0.41 6.01 14.64
C PRO A 33 0.01 5.50 13.28
N TRP A 34 1.13 4.79 13.25
CA TRP A 34 1.67 4.17 12.05
C TRP A 34 1.63 2.65 12.16
N PHE A 35 0.86 2.01 11.29
CA PHE A 35 0.75 0.56 11.18
C PHE A 35 1.60 0.08 10.00
N ILE A 36 2.65 -0.68 10.29
CA ILE A 36 3.65 -1.14 9.32
C ILE A 36 3.40 -2.61 9.02
N LEU A 37 3.01 -2.91 7.78
CA LEU A 37 2.85 -4.27 7.32
C LEU A 37 4.21 -4.88 7.00
N THR A 38 4.53 -5.99 7.66
CA THR A 38 5.75 -6.78 7.48
C THR A 38 5.40 -8.20 7.03
N SER A 39 6.40 -9.02 6.79
CA SER A 39 6.26 -10.45 6.57
C SER A 39 7.00 -11.24 7.65
N GLU A 40 6.72 -12.52 7.79
CA GLU A 40 7.46 -13.40 8.71
C GLU A 40 8.98 -13.33 8.50
N ILE A 41 9.41 -13.12 7.23
CA ILE A 41 10.84 -13.09 6.87
C ILE A 41 11.52 -11.79 7.33
N ASN A 42 10.82 -10.64 7.30
CA ASN A 42 11.43 -9.34 7.51
C ASN A 42 10.96 -8.61 8.78
N ASN A 43 10.00 -9.17 9.50
CA ASN A 43 9.43 -8.52 10.69
C ASN A 43 10.50 -8.17 11.72
N ASP A 44 11.26 -9.16 12.17
CA ASP A 44 12.23 -8.97 13.26
C ASP A 44 13.35 -8.01 12.87
N ALA A 45 13.84 -8.10 11.64
CA ALA A 45 14.82 -7.16 11.11
C ALA A 45 14.26 -5.73 10.99
N THR A 46 12.97 -5.60 10.66
CA THR A 46 12.30 -4.30 10.57
C THR A 46 12.12 -3.68 11.97
N VAL A 47 11.63 -4.47 12.92
CA VAL A 47 11.49 -4.04 14.34
C VAL A 47 12.83 -3.59 14.89
N ALA A 48 13.87 -4.41 14.75
CA ALA A 48 15.21 -4.09 15.23
C ALA A 48 15.78 -2.79 14.59
N ALA A 49 15.49 -2.54 13.32
CA ALA A 49 15.90 -1.31 12.66
C ALA A 49 15.20 -0.07 13.23
N PHE A 50 13.92 -0.17 13.60
CA PHE A 50 13.19 0.91 14.25
C PHE A 50 13.69 1.14 15.68
N GLU A 51 13.93 0.09 16.44
CA GLU A 51 14.48 0.18 17.81
C GLU A 51 15.89 0.81 17.81
N ALA A 52 16.76 0.39 16.88
CA ALA A 52 18.09 0.96 16.73
C ALA A 52 18.10 2.45 16.34
N ALA A 53 17.04 2.90 15.68
CA ALA A 53 16.87 4.29 15.25
C ALA A 53 15.97 5.10 16.20
N ASP A 54 15.68 4.61 17.40
CA ASP A 54 14.75 5.23 18.37
C ASP A 54 13.45 5.67 17.69
N PHE A 55 12.84 4.75 16.91
CA PHE A 55 11.61 4.96 16.13
C PHE A 55 11.62 6.21 15.24
N PHE A 56 12.81 6.68 14.87
CA PHE A 56 13.01 7.91 14.08
C PHE A 56 12.36 9.15 14.71
N GLY A 57 12.30 9.18 16.07
CA GLY A 57 11.67 10.25 16.86
C GLY A 57 10.15 10.16 17.01
N LEU A 58 9.51 9.11 16.49
CA LEU A 58 8.11 8.82 16.80
C LEU A 58 7.99 8.14 18.19
N SER A 59 6.84 8.32 18.84
CA SER A 59 6.54 7.57 20.07
C SER A 59 6.46 6.06 19.77
N ARG A 60 7.12 5.24 20.61
CA ARG A 60 7.09 3.77 20.49
C ARG A 60 5.67 3.22 20.43
N GLU A 61 4.78 3.80 21.22
CA GLU A 61 3.38 3.38 21.32
C GLU A 61 2.55 3.72 20.08
N SER A 62 3.03 4.66 19.24
CA SER A 62 2.36 5.03 18.00
C SER A 62 2.80 4.21 16.79
N VAL A 63 3.79 3.32 16.92
CA VAL A 63 4.28 2.49 15.82
C VAL A 63 3.92 1.03 16.07
N HIS A 64 3.14 0.45 15.17
CA HIS A 64 2.62 -0.91 15.25
C HIS A 64 3.12 -1.74 14.08
N PHE A 65 3.72 -2.90 14.36
CA PHE A 65 4.13 -3.85 13.33
C PHE A 65 3.08 -4.95 13.19
N ILE A 66 2.69 -5.24 11.95
CA ILE A 66 1.65 -6.22 11.63
C ILE A 66 2.21 -7.19 10.62
N VAL A 67 2.18 -8.48 10.95
CA VAL A 67 2.68 -9.51 10.04
C VAL A 67 1.60 -9.89 9.03
N GLN A 68 1.95 -9.82 7.77
CA GLN A 68 1.13 -10.18 6.63
C GLN A 68 0.82 -11.68 6.60
N GLY A 69 -0.37 -12.05 6.12
CA GLY A 69 -0.74 -13.43 5.87
C GLY A 69 0.01 -14.05 4.68
N LEU A 70 0.06 -15.37 4.68
CA LEU A 70 0.63 -16.16 3.60
C LEU A 70 -0.44 -17.06 3.00
N VAL A 71 -0.33 -17.34 1.69
CA VAL A 71 -1.16 -18.29 0.96
C VAL A 71 -0.26 -19.30 0.23
N PRO A 72 -0.71 -20.54 -0.01
CA PRO A 72 0.05 -21.51 -0.81
C PRO A 72 0.30 -20.98 -2.22
N ALA A 73 1.53 -21.11 -2.69
CA ALA A 73 1.87 -20.85 -4.08
C ALA A 73 1.39 -22.03 -4.95
N VAL A 74 0.85 -21.70 -6.12
CA VAL A 74 0.39 -22.70 -7.11
C VAL A 74 1.03 -22.44 -8.46
N ASP A 75 1.14 -23.50 -9.28
CA ASP A 75 1.51 -23.38 -10.69
C ASP A 75 0.33 -22.91 -11.55
N TYR A 76 0.56 -22.78 -12.86
CA TYR A 76 -0.47 -22.35 -13.81
C TYR A 76 -1.64 -23.34 -13.96
N GLU A 77 -1.48 -24.57 -13.48
CA GLU A 77 -2.52 -25.61 -13.46
C GLU A 77 -3.27 -25.66 -12.13
N GLY A 78 -2.91 -24.77 -11.18
CA GLY A 78 -3.51 -24.70 -9.85
C GLY A 78 -2.96 -25.72 -8.85
N LYS A 79 -1.87 -26.40 -9.16
CA LYS A 79 -1.23 -27.38 -8.28
C LYS A 79 -0.34 -26.69 -7.26
N ILE A 80 -0.45 -27.08 -6.00
CA ILE A 80 0.37 -26.54 -4.91
C ILE A 80 1.86 -26.84 -5.14
N LEU A 81 2.67 -25.79 -5.07
CA LEU A 81 4.13 -25.88 -5.13
C LEU A 81 4.73 -26.23 -3.77
N LEU A 82 5.84 -26.95 -3.78
CA LEU A 82 6.61 -27.27 -2.59
C LEU A 82 7.99 -26.63 -2.67
N THR A 83 8.48 -26.11 -1.54
CA THR A 83 9.89 -25.67 -1.40
C THR A 83 10.82 -26.85 -1.20
N GLU A 84 10.35 -27.88 -0.53
CA GLU A 84 11.02 -29.14 -0.29
C GLU A 84 9.99 -30.23 0.02
N LYS A 85 10.43 -31.50 0.13
CA LYS A 85 9.53 -32.64 0.41
C LYS A 85 8.74 -32.39 1.71
N GLY A 86 7.42 -32.33 1.58
CA GLY A 86 6.50 -32.12 2.70
C GLY A 86 6.35 -30.67 3.18
N LYS A 87 6.94 -29.68 2.48
CA LYS A 87 6.83 -28.25 2.84
C LYS A 87 6.24 -27.44 1.69
N ILE A 88 5.09 -26.86 1.92
CA ILE A 88 4.38 -26.03 0.95
C ILE A 88 5.13 -24.70 0.73
N ALA A 89 5.32 -24.32 -0.53
CA ALA A 89 5.77 -22.98 -0.89
C ALA A 89 4.68 -21.98 -0.55
N MET A 90 5.00 -20.99 0.27
CA MET A 90 4.07 -19.93 0.68
C MET A 90 4.44 -18.61 0.03
N THR A 91 3.44 -17.81 -0.32
CA THR A 91 3.60 -16.46 -0.90
C THR A 91 2.72 -15.47 -0.12
N PRO A 92 3.10 -14.18 -0.07
CA PRO A 92 2.26 -13.16 0.55
C PRO A 92 0.87 -13.09 -0.08
N ASP A 93 -0.14 -12.79 0.74
CA ASP A 93 -1.55 -12.72 0.34
C ASP A 93 -1.94 -11.39 -0.36
N GLY A 94 -0.94 -10.61 -0.79
CA GLY A 94 -1.11 -9.40 -1.57
C GLY A 94 -1.68 -8.21 -0.78
N HIS A 95 -2.07 -7.15 -1.50
CA HIS A 95 -2.58 -5.92 -0.88
C HIS A 95 -3.90 -6.13 -0.15
N GLY A 96 -4.78 -6.99 -0.64
CA GLY A 96 -6.02 -7.36 0.06
C GLY A 96 -5.77 -8.04 1.41
N GLY A 97 -4.63 -8.72 1.55
CA GLY A 97 -4.18 -9.32 2.79
C GLY A 97 -3.89 -8.30 3.89
N SER A 98 -3.57 -7.04 3.55
CA SER A 98 -3.31 -5.97 4.52
C SER A 98 -4.54 -5.69 5.40
N LEU A 99 -5.73 -5.62 4.81
CA LEU A 99 -6.97 -5.43 5.57
C LEU A 99 -7.25 -6.60 6.51
N ARG A 100 -7.01 -7.82 6.04
CA ARG A 100 -7.13 -9.03 6.86
C ARG A 100 -6.12 -9.04 8.01
N ALA A 101 -4.89 -8.62 7.75
CA ALA A 101 -3.84 -8.51 8.77
C ALA A 101 -4.20 -7.47 9.83
N LEU A 102 -4.74 -6.30 9.46
CA LEU A 102 -5.23 -5.28 10.39
C LEU A 102 -6.31 -5.85 11.34
N VAL A 103 -7.25 -6.62 10.81
CA VAL A 103 -8.29 -7.25 11.64
C VAL A 103 -7.71 -8.32 12.56
N ARG A 104 -6.87 -9.21 12.04
CA ARG A 104 -6.31 -10.34 12.81
C ARG A 104 -5.34 -9.90 13.91
N SER A 105 -4.62 -8.82 13.71
CA SER A 105 -3.66 -8.28 14.69
C SER A 105 -4.33 -7.50 15.83
N GLY A 106 -5.65 -7.24 15.75
CA GLY A 106 -6.34 -6.35 16.68
C GLY A 106 -6.12 -4.85 16.41
N ALA A 107 -5.42 -4.50 15.32
CA ALA A 107 -5.13 -3.10 14.98
C ALA A 107 -6.41 -2.28 14.77
N VAL A 108 -7.46 -2.88 14.21
CA VAL A 108 -8.76 -2.23 14.03
C VAL A 108 -9.38 -1.84 15.38
N ASP A 109 -9.21 -2.67 16.41
CA ASP A 109 -9.74 -2.37 17.74
C ASP A 109 -8.95 -1.22 18.39
N VAL A 110 -7.64 -1.18 18.19
CA VAL A 110 -6.78 -0.04 18.59
C VAL A 110 -7.24 1.24 17.88
N MET A 111 -7.47 1.19 16.57
CA MET A 111 -7.96 2.33 15.78
C MET A 111 -9.31 2.83 16.32
N LYS A 112 -10.26 1.94 16.56
CA LYS A 112 -11.58 2.28 17.11
C LYS A 112 -11.47 2.90 18.50
N ALA A 113 -10.64 2.35 19.37
CA ALA A 113 -10.43 2.87 20.73
C ALA A 113 -9.84 4.29 20.72
N GLN A 114 -9.09 4.64 19.69
CA GLN A 114 -8.49 5.97 19.49
C GLN A 114 -9.38 6.92 18.66
N GLY A 115 -10.57 6.49 18.23
CA GLY A 115 -11.49 7.30 17.41
C GLY A 115 -10.97 7.55 16.00
N ILE A 116 -10.21 6.61 15.43
CA ILE A 116 -9.68 6.72 14.07
C ILE A 116 -10.72 6.20 13.08
N ASP A 117 -11.23 7.09 12.23
CA ASP A 117 -12.26 6.80 11.23
C ASP A 117 -11.67 6.60 9.83
N ILE A 118 -10.50 7.20 9.56
CA ILE A 118 -9.89 7.23 8.23
C ILE A 118 -8.47 6.68 8.31
N VAL A 119 -8.16 5.77 7.40
CA VAL A 119 -6.83 5.19 7.25
C VAL A 119 -6.21 5.65 5.93
N SER A 120 -5.04 6.27 6.00
CA SER A 120 -4.23 6.58 4.82
C SER A 120 -3.29 5.42 4.52
N TYR A 121 -3.47 4.78 3.37
CA TYR A 121 -2.66 3.65 2.93
C TYR A 121 -1.65 4.08 1.88
N PHE A 122 -0.39 3.66 2.04
CA PHE A 122 0.66 3.89 1.06
C PHE A 122 1.71 2.77 1.10
N GLN A 123 2.48 2.65 0.03
CA GLN A 123 3.53 1.65 -0.09
C GLN A 123 4.91 2.24 0.17
N VAL A 124 5.83 1.39 0.68
CA VAL A 124 7.19 1.80 1.05
C VAL A 124 8.03 2.24 -0.14
N ASP A 125 7.73 1.81 -1.35
CA ASP A 125 8.44 2.15 -2.58
C ASP A 125 7.94 3.44 -3.26
N ASN A 126 6.98 4.15 -2.66
CA ASN A 126 6.56 5.48 -3.09
C ASN A 126 7.12 6.58 -2.16
N PRO A 127 8.38 7.00 -2.33
CA PRO A 127 9.04 7.94 -1.43
C PRO A 127 8.45 9.36 -1.47
N ILE A 128 7.73 9.70 -2.54
CA ILE A 128 7.14 11.03 -2.72
C ILE A 128 5.71 11.14 -2.19
N VAL A 129 5.12 10.04 -1.73
CA VAL A 129 3.75 10.07 -1.21
C VAL A 129 3.60 11.07 -0.05
N GLN A 130 2.51 11.79 -0.04
CA GLN A 130 2.06 12.52 1.15
C GLN A 130 1.32 11.54 2.05
N CYS A 131 1.98 11.08 3.14
CA CYS A 131 1.40 10.09 4.04
C CYS A 131 0.05 10.55 4.60
N ILE A 132 -0.07 11.82 4.93
CA ILE A 132 -1.31 12.49 5.35
C ILE A 132 -1.54 13.68 4.43
N ASP A 133 -2.52 13.58 3.54
CA ASP A 133 -2.90 14.63 2.61
C ASP A 133 -4.28 15.19 2.99
N PRO A 134 -4.35 16.36 3.62
CA PRO A 134 -5.60 16.92 4.12
C PRO A 134 -6.60 17.25 3.00
N ALA A 135 -6.13 17.62 1.81
CA ALA A 135 -7.02 17.89 0.69
C ALA A 135 -7.67 16.59 0.19
N PHE A 136 -6.90 15.52 0.06
CA PHE A 136 -7.40 14.21 -0.35
C PHE A 136 -8.37 13.63 0.69
N ILE A 137 -8.02 13.72 1.98
CA ILE A 137 -8.91 13.31 3.08
C ILE A 137 -10.20 14.15 3.06
N GLY A 138 -10.10 15.46 2.83
CA GLY A 138 -11.26 16.34 2.71
C GLY A 138 -12.20 15.91 1.58
N PHE A 139 -11.69 15.59 0.40
CA PHE A 139 -12.50 15.04 -0.70
C PHE A 139 -13.13 13.69 -0.36
N HIS A 140 -12.42 12.83 0.34
CA HIS A 140 -12.96 11.54 0.81
C HIS A 140 -14.18 11.76 1.72
N VAL A 141 -14.06 12.65 2.70
CA VAL A 141 -15.14 12.98 3.64
C VAL A 141 -16.32 13.64 2.94
N LEU A 142 -16.07 14.66 2.10
CA LEU A 142 -17.12 15.34 1.35
C LEU A 142 -17.87 14.42 0.39
N GLY A 143 -17.16 13.49 -0.22
CA GLY A 143 -17.71 12.48 -1.11
C GLY A 143 -18.43 11.33 -0.39
N GLN A 144 -18.39 11.30 0.93
CA GLN A 144 -18.92 10.20 1.74
C GLN A 144 -18.45 8.82 1.21
N SER A 145 -17.19 8.75 0.80
CA SER A 145 -16.61 7.59 0.13
C SER A 145 -16.16 6.55 1.15
N GLU A 146 -16.39 5.27 0.87
CA GLU A 146 -15.82 4.17 1.65
C GLU A 146 -14.35 3.93 1.34
N LEU A 147 -13.97 4.15 0.06
CA LEU A 147 -12.61 4.03 -0.44
C LEU A 147 -12.32 5.16 -1.44
N SER A 148 -11.17 5.78 -1.32
CA SER A 148 -10.68 6.78 -2.27
C SER A 148 -9.26 6.46 -2.71
N SER A 149 -8.92 6.73 -3.96
CA SER A 149 -7.58 6.51 -4.50
C SER A 149 -7.13 7.70 -5.33
N LYS A 150 -5.83 8.00 -5.26
CA LYS A 150 -5.20 8.92 -6.21
C LYS A 150 -4.90 8.17 -7.49
N MET A 151 -5.20 8.81 -8.61
CA MET A 151 -4.98 8.26 -9.94
C MET A 151 -4.10 9.18 -10.77
N VAL A 152 -3.38 8.61 -11.71
CA VAL A 152 -2.66 9.34 -12.75
C VAL A 152 -3.04 8.78 -14.13
N PRO A 153 -3.02 9.60 -15.20
CA PRO A 153 -3.21 9.09 -16.55
C PRO A 153 -2.07 8.17 -16.98
N LYS A 154 -2.36 7.14 -17.76
CA LYS A 154 -1.36 6.29 -18.40
C LYS A 154 -0.46 7.10 -19.33
N ALA A 155 0.83 6.81 -19.30
CA ALA A 155 1.79 7.38 -20.24
C ALA A 155 1.67 6.71 -21.63
N TYR A 156 1.32 5.43 -21.70
CA TYR A 156 1.10 4.66 -22.92
C TYR A 156 0.15 3.48 -22.67
N ALA A 157 -0.46 2.96 -23.72
CA ALA A 157 -1.55 1.99 -23.64
C ALA A 157 -1.22 0.71 -22.84
N LEU A 158 -0.03 0.15 -23.05
CA LEU A 158 0.42 -1.11 -22.41
C LEU A 158 1.25 -0.88 -21.14
N GLU A 159 1.10 0.27 -20.48
CA GLU A 159 1.71 0.50 -19.18
C GLU A 159 1.20 -0.52 -18.15
N LYS A 160 2.13 -1.19 -17.45
CA LYS A 160 1.83 -2.32 -16.55
C LYS A 160 1.32 -1.84 -15.18
N VAL A 161 0.08 -1.41 -15.13
CA VAL A 161 -0.58 -0.86 -13.95
C VAL A 161 -2.06 -1.23 -13.94
N GLY A 162 -2.66 -1.31 -12.76
CA GLY A 162 -4.08 -1.59 -12.62
C GLY A 162 -4.95 -0.46 -13.19
N HIS A 163 -6.08 -0.80 -13.75
CA HIS A 163 -7.01 0.12 -14.41
C HIS A 163 -8.26 0.30 -13.56
N PHE A 164 -8.66 1.54 -13.30
CA PHE A 164 -9.99 1.82 -12.78
C PHE A 164 -11.03 1.69 -13.88
N CYS A 165 -11.99 0.83 -13.67
CA CYS A 165 -13.10 0.58 -14.59
C CYS A 165 -14.44 0.73 -13.87
N LEU A 166 -15.49 1.05 -14.63
CA LEU A 166 -16.86 1.01 -14.16
C LEU A 166 -17.54 -0.22 -14.78
N GLN A 167 -18.10 -1.08 -13.94
CA GLN A 167 -18.90 -2.22 -14.35
C GLN A 167 -20.21 -2.23 -13.57
N ASN A 168 -21.33 -2.15 -14.29
CA ASN A 168 -22.67 -2.13 -13.70
C ASN A 168 -22.87 -1.07 -12.61
N GLY A 169 -22.27 0.11 -12.77
CA GLY A 169 -22.34 1.21 -11.82
C GLY A 169 -21.38 1.12 -10.63
N SER A 170 -20.59 0.04 -10.52
CA SER A 170 -19.60 -0.14 -9.47
C SER A 170 -18.18 0.10 -10.02
N THR A 171 -17.36 0.76 -9.23
CA THR A 171 -15.94 0.92 -9.53
C THR A 171 -15.18 -0.34 -9.17
N LEU A 172 -14.34 -0.82 -10.07
CA LEU A 172 -13.44 -1.94 -9.85
C LEU A 172 -12.05 -1.63 -10.41
N VAL A 173 -11.06 -2.34 -9.92
CA VAL A 173 -9.70 -2.31 -10.46
C VAL A 173 -9.48 -3.59 -11.24
N VAL A 174 -9.07 -3.46 -12.50
CA VAL A 174 -8.67 -4.59 -13.35
C VAL A 174 -7.16 -4.51 -13.52
N GLU A 175 -6.46 -5.56 -13.11
CA GLU A 175 -5.02 -5.64 -13.30
C GLU A 175 -4.67 -5.70 -14.78
N TYR A 176 -3.51 -5.14 -15.15
CA TYR A 176 -3.04 -5.15 -16.54
C TYR A 176 -2.91 -6.58 -17.11
N SER A 177 -2.61 -7.56 -16.25
CA SER A 177 -2.52 -8.98 -16.61
C SER A 177 -3.87 -9.60 -16.97
N ASP A 178 -4.95 -9.05 -16.45
CA ASP A 178 -6.32 -9.58 -16.59
C ASP A 178 -7.11 -8.83 -17.66
N MET A 179 -6.63 -7.66 -18.09
CA MET A 179 -7.26 -6.87 -19.13
C MET A 179 -6.76 -7.30 -20.52
N PRO A 180 -7.66 -7.70 -21.46
CA PRO A 180 -7.26 -8.02 -22.83
C PRO A 180 -6.48 -6.90 -23.49
N VAL A 181 -5.44 -7.24 -24.28
CA VAL A 181 -4.55 -6.25 -24.93
C VAL A 181 -5.35 -5.30 -25.81
N GLU A 182 -6.33 -5.81 -26.55
CA GLU A 182 -7.20 -5.02 -27.44
C GLU A 182 -7.95 -3.94 -26.65
N MET A 183 -8.40 -4.25 -25.43
CA MET A 183 -9.03 -3.26 -24.55
C MET A 183 -8.03 -2.24 -24.00
N GLN A 184 -6.80 -2.67 -23.69
CA GLN A 184 -5.76 -1.74 -23.20
C GLN A 184 -5.39 -0.72 -24.28
N GLU A 185 -5.40 -1.11 -25.55
CA GLU A 185 -5.08 -0.27 -26.72
C GLU A 185 -6.28 0.51 -27.26
N GLU A 186 -7.48 0.29 -26.73
CA GLU A 186 -8.69 0.97 -27.21
C GLU A 186 -8.58 2.49 -27.00
N THR A 187 -8.89 3.24 -28.06
CA THR A 187 -8.84 4.70 -28.05
C THR A 187 -10.24 5.32 -28.04
N LYS A 188 -10.31 6.52 -27.46
CA LYS A 188 -11.48 7.40 -27.53
C LYS A 188 -11.55 8.09 -28.90
N VAL A 189 -12.67 8.75 -29.17
CA VAL A 189 -12.89 9.55 -30.39
C VAL A 189 -11.83 10.67 -30.53
N ASP A 190 -11.33 11.19 -29.42
CA ASP A 190 -10.28 12.22 -29.38
C ASP A 190 -8.86 11.68 -29.54
N GLY A 191 -8.71 10.37 -29.75
CA GLY A 191 -7.43 9.68 -29.87
C GLY A 191 -6.75 9.32 -28.55
N GLY A 192 -7.33 9.71 -27.42
CA GLY A 192 -6.79 9.36 -26.11
C GLY A 192 -7.06 7.89 -25.74
N ILE A 193 -6.25 7.32 -24.84
CA ILE A 193 -6.45 5.96 -24.33
C ILE A 193 -7.79 5.89 -23.58
N ARG A 194 -8.61 4.89 -23.89
CA ARG A 194 -9.94 4.75 -23.29
C ARG A 194 -9.87 4.40 -21.80
N PHE A 195 -9.06 3.41 -21.43
CA PHE A 195 -8.82 3.00 -20.06
C PHE A 195 -7.52 3.61 -19.56
N ASN A 196 -7.51 4.93 -19.39
CA ASN A 196 -6.32 5.71 -19.08
C ASN A 196 -6.16 6.09 -17.60
N CYS A 197 -7.06 5.65 -16.72
CA CYS A 197 -6.98 5.93 -15.31
C CYS A 197 -6.24 4.80 -14.58
N LEU A 198 -5.12 5.14 -13.96
CA LEU A 198 -4.27 4.22 -13.23
C LEU A 198 -4.59 4.24 -11.75
N LEU A 199 -4.67 3.06 -11.15
CA LEU A 199 -4.42 2.93 -9.73
C LEU A 199 -2.90 3.11 -9.54
N TYR A 200 -2.49 4.22 -8.95
CA TYR A 200 -1.10 4.42 -8.55
C TYR A 200 -0.83 3.60 -7.28
N THR A 201 -0.79 2.30 -7.46
CA THR A 201 -0.10 1.39 -6.57
C THR A 201 1.25 1.13 -7.20
N SER A 202 2.28 1.17 -6.42
CA SER A 202 3.61 0.83 -6.89
C SER A 202 3.62 -0.48 -7.67
N PRO A 203 4.46 -0.60 -8.69
CA PRO A 203 4.64 -1.88 -9.34
C PRO A 203 5.00 -2.90 -8.28
N SER A 204 4.24 -3.99 -8.23
CA SER A 204 4.61 -5.15 -7.43
C SER A 204 6.05 -5.54 -7.79
N PRO A 205 6.96 -5.65 -6.84
CA PRO A 205 8.29 -6.15 -7.15
C PRO A 205 8.14 -7.52 -7.78
N ARG A 206 8.74 -7.69 -8.93
CA ARG A 206 8.80 -8.98 -9.65
C ARG A 206 9.83 -9.89 -9.00
#